data_79261bdd2dd1a2ccb4756768c5ba5eeb
#
_entry.id   79261bdd2dd1a2ccb4756768c5ba5eeb
#
_cell.length_a   1.000
_cell.length_b   1.000
_cell.length_c   1.000
_cell.angle_alpha   90.00
_cell.angle_beta   90.00
_cell.angle_gamma   90.00
#
_symmetry.space_group_name_H-M   'P 1'
#
loop_
_entity.id
_entity.type
_entity.pdbx_description
1 polymer ?
#
loop_
_entity_poly.entity_id
_entity_poly.type
_entity_poly.pdbx_seq_one_letter_code
_entity_poly.pdbx_strand_id
1 'polypeptide(L)'
;THNDGVFDVYTPEMRAARTAHIVTGLPDAYSRGRIIGDYRRIALYGVDYLIEDKKEQFSITMGDMLEDVIRDREEIQDQIRSLKELKEMAASYGYDISKPAKDVREAMQWIYFGYLGAIKEQNGAAMSIGRNSTFLDIYAERDLRNGTYTEEQIQEFVDHFIMKLRMVRFARIHEYNNLFTGCLLYTSPSPRD
;
A
#
# COMPACT_ATOMS: atom_id res chain seq x y z
N THR A 1 -9.27 6.92 10.54
CA THR A 1 -8.89 5.73 9.74
C THR A 1 -9.74 4.53 10.13
N HIS A 2 -9.74 3.46 9.30
CA HIS A 2 -10.41 2.19 9.64
C HIS A 2 -9.91 1.62 10.99
N ASN A 3 -8.63 1.76 11.27
CA ASN A 3 -8.05 1.32 12.53
C ASN A 3 -8.63 2.08 13.73
N ASP A 4 -8.77 3.39 13.62
CA ASP A 4 -9.33 4.22 14.68
C ASP A 4 -10.76 3.77 14.97
N GLY A 5 -11.61 3.62 13.95
CA GLY A 5 -12.98 3.16 14.09
C GLY A 5 -13.11 1.79 14.76
N VAL A 6 -12.20 0.84 14.45
CA VAL A 6 -12.20 -0.48 15.09
C VAL A 6 -11.76 -0.41 16.55
N PHE A 7 -10.72 0.36 16.86
CA PHE A 7 -10.22 0.46 18.24
C PHE A 7 -11.07 1.33 19.15
N ASP A 8 -11.80 2.27 18.59
CA ASP A 8 -12.73 3.13 19.37
C ASP A 8 -13.93 2.37 19.94
N VAL A 9 -14.28 1.21 19.33
CA VAL A 9 -15.35 0.34 19.86
C VAL A 9 -14.92 -0.42 21.11
N TYR A 10 -13.61 -0.53 21.39
CA TYR A 10 -13.14 -1.23 22.58
C TYR A 10 -13.32 -0.40 23.83
N THR A 11 -14.05 -0.93 24.82
CA THR A 11 -14.13 -0.32 26.14
C THR A 11 -12.78 -0.41 26.87
N PRO A 12 -12.54 0.43 27.90
CA PRO A 12 -11.36 0.33 28.75
C PRO A 12 -11.15 -1.09 29.33
N GLU A 13 -12.24 -1.75 29.72
CA GLU A 13 -12.21 -3.10 30.28
C GLU A 13 -11.78 -4.13 29.24
N MET A 14 -12.27 -4.02 28.01
CA MET A 14 -11.83 -4.87 26.89
C MET A 14 -10.35 -4.68 26.59
N ARG A 15 -9.87 -3.43 26.61
CA ARG A 15 -8.43 -3.12 26.41
C ARG A 15 -7.58 -3.72 27.54
N ALA A 16 -8.04 -3.60 28.79
CA ALA A 16 -7.38 -4.20 29.96
C ALA A 16 -7.34 -5.72 29.86
N ALA A 17 -8.45 -6.36 29.50
CA ALA A 17 -8.54 -7.80 29.32
C ALA A 17 -7.61 -8.32 28.21
N ARG A 18 -7.45 -7.58 27.11
CA ARG A 18 -6.46 -7.89 26.05
C ARG A 18 -5.02 -7.76 26.56
N THR A 19 -4.72 -6.71 27.29
CA THR A 19 -3.38 -6.49 27.86
C THR A 19 -3.02 -7.59 28.87
N ALA A 20 -4.01 -8.05 29.64
CA ALA A 20 -3.86 -9.15 30.59
C ALA A 20 -3.90 -10.55 29.93
N HIS A 21 -4.01 -10.63 28.61
CA HIS A 21 -4.15 -11.87 27.82
C HIS A 21 -5.34 -12.77 28.22
N ILE A 22 -6.37 -12.19 28.86
CA ILE A 22 -7.63 -12.90 29.17
C ILE A 22 -8.44 -13.09 27.89
N VAL A 23 -8.45 -12.07 27.02
CA VAL A 23 -9.05 -12.10 25.69
C VAL A 23 -7.94 -12.07 24.66
N THR A 24 -7.94 -13.07 23.77
CA THR A 24 -6.98 -13.15 22.66
C THR A 24 -7.70 -12.92 21.33
N GLY A 25 -6.96 -12.48 20.35
CA GLY A 25 -7.46 -12.21 19.00
C GLY A 25 -7.16 -10.80 18.52
N LEU A 26 -7.30 -10.63 17.24
CA LEU A 26 -7.10 -9.38 16.52
C LEU A 26 -8.33 -9.13 15.64
N PRO A 27 -9.44 -8.66 16.21
CA PRO A 27 -10.67 -8.43 15.47
C PRO A 27 -10.45 -7.51 14.25
N ASP A 28 -9.57 -6.53 14.40
CA ASP A 28 -9.17 -5.63 13.33
C ASP A 28 -8.52 -6.36 12.14
N ALA A 29 -7.70 -7.38 12.40
CA ALA A 29 -7.06 -8.16 11.34
C ALA A 29 -8.05 -9.08 10.60
N TYR A 30 -9.08 -9.56 11.28
CA TYR A 30 -10.07 -10.46 10.70
C TYR A 30 -11.26 -9.74 10.08
N SER A 31 -11.62 -8.58 10.59
CA SER A 31 -12.73 -7.77 10.05
C SER A 31 -12.34 -6.95 8.84
N ARG A 32 -11.05 -6.70 8.63
CA ARG A 32 -10.58 -6.06 7.40
C ARG A 32 -10.64 -7.05 6.24
N GLY A 33 -11.36 -6.69 5.18
CA GLY A 33 -11.20 -7.36 3.91
C GLY A 33 -9.75 -7.27 3.47
N ARG A 34 -9.22 -8.35 2.88
CA ARG A 34 -7.91 -8.29 2.21
C ARG A 34 -8.06 -7.49 0.93
N ILE A 35 -7.66 -6.24 0.96
CA ILE A 35 -7.69 -5.38 -0.22
C ILE A 35 -6.42 -5.65 -1.00
N ILE A 36 -6.58 -6.02 -2.26
CA ILE A 36 -5.49 -6.05 -3.23
C ILE A 36 -5.53 -4.70 -3.94
N GLY A 37 -4.59 -3.82 -3.59
CA GLY A 37 -4.45 -2.53 -4.27
C GLY A 37 -3.89 -2.73 -5.69
N ASP A 38 -4.38 -1.94 -6.64
CA ASP A 38 -3.74 -1.85 -7.96
C ASP A 38 -2.62 -0.79 -7.94
N TYR A 39 -1.49 -1.16 -7.37
CA TYR A 39 -0.32 -0.29 -7.24
C TYR A 39 0.32 0.08 -8.58
N ARG A 40 -0.03 -0.64 -9.67
CA ARG A 40 0.44 -0.36 -11.04
C ARG A 40 -0.05 1.00 -11.54
N ARG A 41 -1.19 1.48 -11.04
CA ARG A 41 -1.77 2.77 -11.44
C ARG A 41 -0.79 3.93 -11.22
N ILE A 42 -0.01 3.91 -10.14
CA ILE A 42 1.01 4.95 -9.88
C ILE A 42 2.09 4.92 -10.96
N ALA A 43 2.58 3.73 -11.31
CA ALA A 43 3.59 3.58 -12.35
C ALA A 43 3.07 3.95 -13.75
N LEU A 44 1.79 3.63 -14.04
CA LEU A 44 1.18 3.88 -15.35
C LEU A 44 0.81 5.34 -15.58
N TYR A 45 0.28 6.01 -14.58
CA TYR A 45 -0.36 7.33 -14.76
C TYR A 45 0.37 8.46 -14.02
N GLY A 46 1.11 8.13 -12.96
CA GLY A 46 1.64 9.12 -12.03
C GLY A 46 0.56 9.65 -11.07
N VAL A 47 1.02 10.24 -9.97
CA VAL A 47 0.13 10.69 -8.89
C VAL A 47 -0.70 11.90 -9.31
N ASP A 48 -0.15 12.81 -10.12
CA ASP A 48 -0.88 14.02 -10.52
C ASP A 48 -2.12 13.67 -11.36
N TYR A 49 -2.01 12.72 -12.28
CA TYR A 49 -3.16 12.22 -13.03
C TYR A 49 -4.21 11.59 -12.10
N LEU A 50 -3.79 10.79 -11.12
CA LEU A 50 -4.70 10.16 -10.18
C LEU A 50 -5.42 11.17 -9.29
N ILE A 51 -4.78 12.28 -8.93
CA ILE A 51 -5.41 13.37 -8.20
C ILE A 51 -6.47 14.06 -9.06
N GLU A 52 -6.19 14.33 -10.33
CA GLU A 52 -7.18 14.95 -11.24
C GLU A 52 -8.36 14.02 -11.51
N ASP A 53 -8.14 12.72 -11.72
CA ASP A 53 -9.19 11.70 -11.83
C ASP A 53 -10.10 11.70 -10.59
N LYS A 54 -9.54 11.80 -9.39
CA LYS A 54 -10.31 11.88 -8.15
C LYS A 54 -11.06 13.20 -7.99
N LYS A 55 -10.51 14.31 -8.43
CA LYS A 55 -11.22 15.60 -8.44
C LYS A 55 -12.42 15.57 -9.40
N GLU A 56 -12.26 14.94 -10.55
CA GLU A 56 -13.36 14.73 -11.48
C GLU A 56 -14.45 13.87 -10.84
N GLN A 57 -14.09 12.72 -10.23
CA GLN A 57 -15.03 11.88 -9.51
C GLN A 57 -15.75 12.66 -8.42
N PHE A 58 -15.05 13.49 -7.64
CA PHE A 58 -15.65 14.34 -6.63
C PHE A 58 -16.68 15.32 -7.23
N SER A 59 -16.39 15.88 -8.40
CA SER A 59 -17.27 16.87 -9.06
C SER A 59 -18.57 16.24 -9.58
N ILE A 60 -18.52 14.98 -10.01
CA ILE A 60 -19.70 14.25 -10.54
C ILE A 60 -20.48 13.52 -9.43
N THR A 61 -19.89 13.31 -8.26
CA THR A 61 -20.59 12.76 -7.09
C THR A 61 -21.49 13.84 -6.49
N MET A 62 -22.59 14.10 -7.19
CA MET A 62 -23.58 15.09 -6.88
C MET A 62 -24.92 14.39 -6.67
N GLY A 63 -25.74 14.89 -5.75
CA GLY A 63 -27.07 14.39 -5.46
C GLY A 63 -27.65 15.09 -4.25
N ASP A 64 -28.81 14.64 -3.82
CA ASP A 64 -29.33 15.04 -2.51
C ASP A 64 -28.28 14.71 -1.44
N MET A 65 -28.08 15.62 -0.45
CA MET A 65 -27.08 15.44 0.60
C MET A 65 -27.52 14.35 1.60
N LEU A 66 -27.65 13.13 1.09
CA LEU A 66 -27.87 11.93 1.85
C LEU A 66 -26.55 11.45 2.47
N GLU A 67 -26.64 10.65 3.52
CA GLU A 67 -25.49 10.14 4.26
C GLU A 67 -24.47 9.45 3.34
N ASP A 68 -24.95 8.63 2.39
CA ASP A 68 -24.07 7.90 1.46
C ASP A 68 -23.28 8.86 0.55
N VAL A 69 -23.94 9.89 -0.01
CA VAL A 69 -23.27 10.89 -0.85
C VAL A 69 -22.22 11.68 -0.05
N ILE A 70 -22.52 12.02 1.20
CA ILE A 70 -21.57 12.71 2.08
C ILE A 70 -20.35 11.82 2.33
N ARG A 71 -20.56 10.55 2.68
CA ARG A 71 -19.49 9.58 2.93
C ARG A 71 -18.61 9.35 1.70
N ASP A 72 -19.22 9.19 0.52
CA ASP A 72 -18.47 9.03 -0.73
C ASP A 72 -17.59 10.24 -1.02
N ARG A 73 -18.11 11.45 -0.77
CA ARG A 73 -17.35 12.69 -0.97
C ARG A 73 -16.19 12.82 0.04
N GLU A 74 -16.41 12.48 1.30
CA GLU A 74 -15.36 12.44 2.32
C GLU A 74 -14.27 11.44 1.94
N GLU A 75 -14.64 10.24 1.50
CA GLU A 75 -13.71 9.21 1.05
C GLU A 75 -12.85 9.69 -0.13
N ILE A 76 -13.46 10.31 -1.14
CA ILE A 76 -12.73 10.85 -2.29
C ILE A 76 -11.76 11.96 -1.85
N GLN A 77 -12.15 12.84 -0.93
CA GLN A 77 -11.27 13.88 -0.38
C GLN A 77 -10.08 13.29 0.38
N ASP A 78 -10.32 12.24 1.16
CA ASP A 78 -9.28 11.52 1.87
C ASP A 78 -8.30 10.83 0.92
N GLN A 79 -8.80 10.25 -0.18
CA GLN A 79 -7.96 9.70 -1.24
C GLN A 79 -7.08 10.77 -1.89
N ILE A 80 -7.64 11.96 -2.19
CA ILE A 80 -6.86 13.08 -2.75
C ILE A 80 -5.78 13.55 -1.76
N ARG A 81 -6.11 13.65 -0.48
CA ARG A 81 -5.14 14.00 0.56
C ARG A 81 -4.02 12.97 0.64
N SER A 82 -4.36 11.69 0.71
CA SER A 82 -3.40 10.59 0.79
C SER A 82 -2.47 10.53 -0.42
N LEU A 83 -2.98 10.81 -1.63
CA LEU A 83 -2.15 10.89 -2.83
C LEU A 83 -1.14 12.06 -2.78
N LYS A 84 -1.54 13.21 -2.22
CA LYS A 84 -0.62 14.35 -2.02
C LYS A 84 0.47 14.00 -1.00
N GLU A 85 0.08 13.42 0.13
CA GLU A 85 1.02 12.96 1.16
C GLU A 85 1.98 11.89 0.63
N LEU A 86 1.49 10.98 -0.22
CA LEU A 86 2.33 9.99 -0.91
C LEU A 86 3.38 10.66 -1.80
N LYS A 87 2.99 11.71 -2.52
CA LYS A 87 3.89 12.49 -3.36
C LYS A 87 4.97 13.22 -2.52
N GLU A 88 4.58 13.82 -1.39
CA GLU A 88 5.51 14.45 -0.46
C GLU A 88 6.49 13.43 0.15
N MET A 89 5.98 12.25 0.55
CA MET A 89 6.82 11.16 1.03
C MET A 89 7.84 10.73 -0.02
N ALA A 90 7.43 10.51 -1.27
CA ALA A 90 8.35 10.13 -2.34
C ALA A 90 9.41 11.20 -2.59
N ALA A 91 9.01 12.48 -2.58
CA ALA A 91 9.92 13.61 -2.75
C ALA A 91 10.97 13.68 -1.63
N SER A 92 10.63 13.32 -0.39
CA SER A 92 11.58 13.25 0.73
C SER A 92 12.69 12.22 0.51
N TYR A 93 12.45 11.21 -0.33
CA TYR A 93 13.43 10.21 -0.77
C TYR A 93 14.10 10.56 -2.11
N GLY A 94 13.82 11.75 -2.66
CA GLY A 94 14.40 12.20 -3.91
C GLY A 94 13.73 11.68 -5.18
N TYR A 95 12.49 11.18 -5.10
CA TYR A 95 11.73 10.67 -6.23
C TYR A 95 10.53 11.57 -6.57
N ASP A 96 10.34 11.84 -7.86
CA ASP A 96 9.16 12.55 -8.38
C ASP A 96 8.18 11.56 -9.01
N ILE A 97 7.19 11.14 -8.23
CA ILE A 97 6.13 10.22 -8.67
C ILE A 97 4.93 10.95 -9.31
N SER A 98 5.06 12.24 -9.62
CA SER A 98 4.00 13.03 -10.25
C SER A 98 3.63 12.51 -11.65
N LYS A 99 4.60 11.91 -12.34
CA LYS A 99 4.51 11.44 -13.72
C LYS A 99 4.59 9.91 -13.79
N PRO A 100 4.14 9.32 -14.93
CA PRO A 100 4.35 7.90 -15.21
C PRO A 100 5.83 7.49 -15.10
N ALA A 101 6.05 6.24 -14.70
CA ALA A 101 7.39 5.67 -14.63
C ALA A 101 8.01 5.56 -16.03
N LYS A 102 9.26 5.97 -16.15
CA LYS A 102 9.99 5.98 -17.43
C LYS A 102 10.62 4.63 -17.75
N ASP A 103 11.09 3.93 -16.74
CA ASP A 103 11.84 2.69 -16.85
C ASP A 103 11.42 1.66 -15.77
N VAL A 104 11.98 0.46 -15.85
CA VAL A 104 11.67 -0.64 -14.93
C VAL A 104 12.03 -0.30 -13.48
N ARG A 105 13.11 0.44 -13.25
CA ARG A 105 13.56 0.86 -11.93
C ARG A 105 12.55 1.82 -11.29
N GLU A 106 12.12 2.84 -12.05
CA GLU A 106 11.06 3.76 -11.60
C GLU A 106 9.75 3.00 -11.38
N ALA A 107 9.35 2.11 -12.29
CA ALA A 107 8.11 1.35 -12.16
C ALA A 107 8.06 0.52 -10.86
N MET A 108 9.16 -0.18 -10.52
CA MET A 108 9.28 -0.92 -9.26
C MET A 108 9.18 0.01 -8.04
N GLN A 109 9.84 1.16 -8.11
CA GLN A 109 9.84 2.11 -7.01
C GLN A 109 8.47 2.78 -6.81
N TRP A 110 7.74 3.11 -7.89
CA TRP A 110 6.39 3.67 -7.83
C TRP A 110 5.40 2.68 -7.21
N ILE A 111 5.45 1.41 -7.63
CA ILE A 111 4.67 0.33 -7.02
C ILE A 111 4.96 0.22 -5.53
N TYR A 112 6.23 0.29 -5.14
CA TYR A 112 6.63 0.18 -3.75
C TYR A 112 6.11 1.35 -2.90
N PHE A 113 6.13 2.57 -3.40
CA PHE A 113 5.53 3.72 -2.70
C PHE A 113 4.03 3.55 -2.49
N GLY A 114 3.30 3.12 -3.51
CA GLY A 114 1.87 2.82 -3.37
C GLY A 114 1.60 1.72 -2.34
N TYR A 115 2.43 0.69 -2.33
CA TYR A 115 2.35 -0.38 -1.35
C TYR A 115 2.61 0.12 0.08
N LEU A 116 3.60 1.00 0.27
CA LEU A 116 3.86 1.63 1.58
C LEU A 116 2.67 2.46 2.08
N GLY A 117 2.02 3.22 1.20
CA GLY A 117 0.80 3.95 1.54
C GLY A 117 -0.30 3.03 2.05
N ALA A 118 -0.55 1.93 1.34
CA ALA A 118 -1.55 0.94 1.75
C ALA A 118 -1.18 0.22 3.07
N ILE A 119 0.10 -0.01 3.34
CA ILE A 119 0.56 -0.57 4.62
C ILE A 119 0.24 0.35 5.78
N LYS A 120 0.43 1.65 5.61
CA LYS A 120 0.12 2.62 6.66
C LYS A 120 -1.36 2.63 7.00
N GLU A 121 -2.23 2.52 6.00
CA GLU A 121 -3.67 2.43 6.23
C GLU A 121 -4.08 1.12 6.94
N GLN A 122 -3.50 -0.01 6.56
CA GLN A 122 -3.93 -1.34 7.03
C GLN A 122 -3.01 -1.94 8.11
N ASN A 123 -2.00 -1.25 8.59
CA ASN A 123 -0.93 -1.80 9.45
C ASN A 123 -0.23 -3.03 8.86
N GLY A 124 -0.29 -3.23 7.57
CA GLY A 124 0.43 -4.27 6.86
C GLY A 124 0.05 -5.71 7.19
N ALA A 125 -1.16 -5.93 7.72
CA ALA A 125 -1.63 -7.29 8.02
C ALA A 125 -2.04 -8.02 6.74
N ALA A 126 -1.30 -9.08 6.38
CA ALA A 126 -1.63 -10.01 5.30
C ALA A 126 -2.00 -9.31 3.97
N MET A 127 -1.18 -8.38 3.54
CA MET A 127 -1.39 -7.62 2.30
C MET A 127 -0.83 -8.37 1.08
N SER A 128 -1.62 -8.40 0.01
CA SER A 128 -1.14 -8.85 -1.29
C SER A 128 -0.59 -7.67 -2.09
N ILE A 129 0.54 -7.88 -2.76
CA ILE A 129 1.09 -6.92 -3.72
C ILE A 129 0.49 -7.09 -5.13
N GLY A 130 -0.29 -8.14 -5.35
CA GLY A 130 -0.85 -8.47 -6.66
C GLY A 130 0.17 -9.11 -7.61
N ARG A 131 -0.27 -9.33 -8.84
CA ARG A 131 0.57 -9.91 -9.90
C ARG A 131 1.40 -8.81 -10.59
N ASN A 132 2.48 -8.38 -9.94
CA ASN A 132 3.33 -7.32 -10.47
C ASN A 132 4.41 -7.82 -11.45
N SER A 133 4.80 -9.11 -11.40
CA SER A 133 5.83 -9.65 -12.28
C SER A 133 5.50 -9.48 -13.77
N THR A 134 4.30 -9.87 -14.18
CA THR A 134 3.85 -9.72 -15.58
C THR A 134 3.79 -8.25 -16.02
N PHE A 135 3.47 -7.34 -15.11
CA PHE A 135 3.45 -5.92 -15.41
C PHE A 135 4.87 -5.34 -15.54
N LEU A 136 5.75 -5.68 -14.61
CA LEU A 136 7.13 -5.21 -14.62
C LEU A 136 7.95 -5.78 -15.79
N ASP A 137 7.58 -6.97 -16.25
CA ASP A 137 8.20 -7.62 -17.41
C ASP A 137 8.07 -6.77 -18.68
N ILE A 138 6.94 -6.07 -18.86
CA ILE A 138 6.74 -5.14 -19.98
C ILE A 138 7.79 -4.03 -19.99
N TYR A 139 8.11 -3.48 -18.82
CA TYR A 139 9.16 -2.45 -18.68
C TYR A 139 10.54 -3.07 -18.86
N ALA A 140 10.78 -4.23 -18.25
CA ALA A 140 12.06 -4.93 -18.33
C ALA A 140 12.41 -5.29 -19.78
N GLU A 141 11.49 -5.92 -20.52
CA GLU A 141 11.71 -6.25 -21.93
C GLU A 141 11.97 -5.00 -22.79
N ARG A 142 11.19 -3.94 -22.57
CA ARG A 142 11.39 -2.69 -23.31
C ARG A 142 12.78 -2.11 -23.04
N ASP A 143 13.19 -2.08 -21.79
CA ASP A 143 14.46 -1.47 -21.37
C ASP A 143 15.66 -2.30 -21.81
N LEU A 144 15.54 -3.64 -21.82
CA LEU A 144 16.53 -4.55 -22.41
C LEU A 144 16.68 -4.32 -23.93
N ARG A 145 15.55 -4.26 -24.66
CA ARG A 145 15.56 -4.03 -26.12
C ARG A 145 16.18 -2.68 -26.49
N ASN A 146 15.96 -1.67 -25.65
CA ASN A 146 16.50 -0.33 -25.85
C ASN A 146 17.95 -0.18 -25.36
N GLY A 147 18.51 -1.20 -24.70
CA GLY A 147 19.84 -1.13 -24.09
C GLY A 147 19.93 -0.15 -22.92
N THR A 148 18.80 0.18 -22.28
CA THR A 148 18.76 1.09 -21.13
C THR A 148 19.40 0.44 -19.91
N TYR A 149 19.14 -0.85 -19.71
CA TYR A 149 19.69 -1.67 -18.64
C TYR A 149 20.13 -3.05 -19.18
N THR A 150 21.07 -3.68 -18.47
CA THR A 150 21.42 -5.09 -18.69
C THR A 150 20.53 -6.02 -17.87
N GLU A 151 20.55 -7.31 -18.17
CA GLU A 151 19.79 -8.31 -17.40
C GLU A 151 20.26 -8.35 -15.94
N GLU A 152 21.55 -8.23 -15.69
CA GLU A 152 22.13 -8.21 -14.34
C GLU A 152 21.65 -6.99 -13.54
N GLN A 153 21.55 -5.82 -14.17
CA GLN A 153 21.04 -4.62 -13.53
C GLN A 153 19.55 -4.76 -13.17
N ILE A 154 18.75 -5.35 -14.07
CA ILE A 154 17.34 -5.59 -13.80
C ILE A 154 17.18 -6.61 -12.67
N GLN A 155 18.00 -7.66 -12.64
CA GLN A 155 18.03 -8.62 -11.53
C GLN A 155 18.35 -7.93 -10.21
N GLU A 156 19.33 -7.04 -10.18
CA GLU A 156 19.66 -6.26 -8.99
C GLU A 156 18.45 -5.40 -8.50
N PHE A 157 17.70 -4.81 -9.42
CA PHE A 157 16.49 -4.05 -9.05
C PHE A 157 15.41 -4.95 -8.45
N VAL A 158 15.23 -6.16 -8.99
CA VAL A 158 14.31 -7.17 -8.43
C VAL A 158 14.75 -7.57 -7.02
N ASP A 159 16.03 -7.84 -6.82
CA ASP A 159 16.59 -8.21 -5.52
C ASP A 159 16.38 -7.10 -4.49
N HIS A 160 16.63 -5.86 -4.87
CA HIS A 160 16.35 -4.69 -4.01
C HIS A 160 14.86 -4.56 -3.70
N PHE A 161 13.97 -4.84 -4.65
CA PHE A 161 12.54 -4.81 -4.44
C PHE A 161 12.10 -5.88 -3.41
N ILE A 162 12.61 -7.10 -3.54
CA ILE A 162 12.35 -8.18 -2.58
C ILE A 162 12.87 -7.84 -1.17
N MET A 163 14.09 -7.28 -1.08
CA MET A 163 14.62 -6.80 0.20
C MET A 163 13.74 -5.72 0.83
N LYS A 164 13.25 -4.76 0.04
CA LYS A 164 12.32 -3.72 0.51
C LYS A 164 11.01 -4.31 1.02
N LEU A 165 10.45 -5.32 0.36
CA LEU A 165 9.27 -6.01 0.85
C LEU A 165 9.53 -6.68 2.22
N ARG A 166 10.73 -7.20 2.44
CA ARG A 166 11.12 -7.76 3.74
C ARG A 166 11.27 -6.67 4.81
N MET A 167 11.80 -5.52 4.45
CA MET A 167 12.00 -4.40 5.37
C MET A 167 10.68 -3.72 5.78
N VAL A 168 9.65 -3.85 4.99
CA VAL A 168 8.36 -3.19 5.19
C VAL A 168 7.69 -3.53 6.52
N ARG A 169 8.01 -4.66 7.12
CA ARG A 169 7.53 -5.03 8.46
C ARG A 169 7.90 -3.99 9.53
N PHE A 170 8.99 -3.26 9.35
CA PHE A 170 9.44 -2.21 10.27
C PHE A 170 8.67 -0.89 10.10
N ALA A 171 7.88 -0.77 9.05
CA ALA A 171 6.98 0.37 8.85
C ALA A 171 5.71 0.31 9.71
N ARG A 172 5.45 -0.81 10.35
CA ARG A 172 4.32 -0.99 11.27
C ARG A 172 4.59 -0.33 12.62
N ILE A 173 3.53 -0.11 13.40
CA ILE A 173 3.69 0.33 14.79
C ILE A 173 4.38 -0.76 15.63
N HIS A 174 5.11 -0.33 16.65
CA HIS A 174 5.96 -1.22 17.45
C HIS A 174 5.16 -2.34 18.14
N GLU A 175 4.03 -2.02 18.72
CA GLU A 175 3.13 -2.96 19.39
C GLU A 175 2.66 -4.07 18.45
N TYR A 176 2.35 -3.69 17.22
CA TYR A 176 1.92 -4.64 16.20
C TYR A 176 3.07 -5.55 15.76
N ASN A 177 4.28 -5.02 15.64
CA ASN A 177 5.46 -5.81 15.34
C ASN A 177 5.76 -6.83 16.43
N ASN A 178 5.66 -6.46 17.71
CA ASN A 178 5.88 -7.36 18.82
C ASN A 178 4.88 -8.52 18.83
N LEU A 179 3.64 -8.27 18.47
CA LEU A 179 2.59 -9.28 18.42
C LEU A 179 2.80 -10.32 17.29
N PHE A 180 3.39 -9.88 16.17
CA PHE A 180 3.58 -10.70 14.98
C PHE A 180 5.05 -11.02 14.65
N THR A 181 5.95 -10.77 15.57
CA THR A 181 7.37 -11.06 15.35
C THR A 181 7.56 -12.56 15.10
N GLY A 182 7.82 -12.91 13.86
CA GLY A 182 8.10 -14.28 13.44
C GLY A 182 7.01 -15.01 12.68
N CYS A 183 5.74 -14.55 12.73
CA CYS A 183 4.62 -15.38 12.25
C CYS A 183 4.29 -15.25 10.75
N LEU A 184 4.49 -14.10 10.11
CA LEU A 184 3.85 -13.86 8.80
C LEU A 184 4.76 -14.05 7.58
N LEU A 185 6.06 -14.11 7.75
CA LEU A 185 7.01 -14.29 6.63
C LEU A 185 7.86 -15.55 6.76
N TYR A 186 7.89 -16.19 7.95
CA TYR A 186 8.72 -17.36 8.21
C TYR A 186 7.96 -18.68 8.28
N THR A 187 6.65 -18.64 8.43
CA THR A 187 5.84 -19.83 8.74
C THR A 187 4.72 -20.12 7.75
N SER A 188 4.56 -19.29 6.71
CA SER A 188 3.72 -19.72 5.59
C SER A 188 4.56 -20.65 4.72
N PRO A 189 4.24 -21.95 4.65
CA PRO A 189 4.91 -22.83 3.70
C PRO A 189 4.73 -22.24 2.31
N SER A 190 5.81 -22.19 1.56
CA SER A 190 5.75 -21.85 0.15
C SER A 190 4.83 -22.87 -0.54
N PRO A 191 3.92 -22.50 -1.44
CA PRO A 191 3.13 -23.46 -2.20
C PRO A 191 3.97 -24.40 -3.09
N ARG A 192 5.28 -24.33 -2.98
CA ARG A 192 6.25 -25.13 -3.76
C ARG A 192 7.10 -26.08 -2.90
N ASP A 193 6.86 -26.15 -1.59
CA ASP A 193 7.51 -27.11 -0.70
C ASP A 193 6.63 -28.35 -0.51
#